data_579c7d5fc49f54de537e414d2b7f0995
#
_entry.id   579c7d5fc49f54de537e414d2b7f0995
#
_cell.length_a   1.000
_cell.length_b   1.000
_cell.length_c   1.000
_cell.angle_alpha   90.00
_cell.angle_beta   90.00
_cell.angle_gamma   90.00
#
_symmetry.space_group_name_H-M   'P 1'
#
loop_
_entity.id
_entity.type
_entity.pdbx_description
1 polymer ?
#
loop_
_entity_poly.entity_id
_entity_poly.type
_entity_poly.pdbx_seq_one_letter_code
_entity_poly.pdbx_strand_id
1 'polypeptide(L)'
;MNILVTGGGGFLGKSIINLLLDKKYQVTSFSRSYYKELENKGVTCIQGDIKNYRDVLKACKGQDAVIHVASKVGMWGKWTDFYNTNVIFYIV
;
A
#
# COMPACT_ATOMS: atom_id res chain seq x y z
N MET A 1 -12.23 2.12 -6.91
CA MET A 1 -11.52 1.13 -6.09
C MET A 1 -10.45 1.81 -5.25
N ASN A 2 -10.37 1.48 -3.99
CA ASN A 2 -9.34 2.00 -3.09
C ASN A 2 -8.24 0.97 -2.97
N ILE A 3 -7.01 1.37 -3.32
CA ILE A 3 -5.87 0.45 -3.35
C ILE A 3 -4.74 0.99 -2.49
N LEU A 4 -4.28 0.16 -1.57
CA LEU A 4 -3.10 0.46 -0.76
C LEU A 4 -1.87 -0.16 -1.41
N VAL A 5 -0.82 0.65 -1.59
CA VAL A 5 0.46 0.18 -2.10
C VAL A 5 1.50 0.34 -0.99
N THR A 6 2.15 -0.74 -0.62
CA THR A 6 3.27 -0.69 0.31
C THR A 6 4.56 -0.74 -0.50
N GLY A 7 5.57 0.01 -0.07
CA GLY A 7 6.82 0.09 -0.82
C GLY A 7 6.74 0.99 -2.06
N GLY A 8 5.78 1.92 -2.08
CA GLY A 8 5.53 2.78 -3.25
C GLY A 8 6.63 3.79 -3.56
N GLY A 9 7.58 3.99 -2.65
CA GLY A 9 8.69 4.91 -2.87
C GLY A 9 9.81 4.37 -3.74
N GLY A 10 9.88 3.06 -3.95
CA GLY A 10 10.87 2.45 -4.81
C GLY A 10 10.49 2.54 -6.29
N PHE A 11 11.39 2.12 -7.14
CA PHE A 11 11.20 2.18 -8.60
C PHE A 11 9.95 1.41 -9.04
N LEU A 12 9.83 0.16 -8.63
CA LEU A 12 8.70 -0.68 -8.99
C LEU A 12 7.40 -0.15 -8.41
N GLY A 13 7.43 0.25 -7.14
CA GLY A 13 6.25 0.79 -6.47
C GLY A 13 5.72 2.05 -7.15
N LYS A 14 6.61 2.96 -7.55
CA LYS A 14 6.20 4.17 -8.27
C LYS A 14 5.56 3.85 -9.62
N SER A 15 6.11 2.88 -10.33
CA SER A 15 5.55 2.44 -11.62
C SER A 15 4.14 1.87 -11.43
N ILE A 16 3.93 1.08 -10.40
CA ILE A 16 2.63 0.52 -10.08
C ILE A 16 1.64 1.63 -9.72
N ILE A 17 2.06 2.57 -8.90
CA ILE A 17 1.20 3.70 -8.51
C ILE A 17 0.78 4.50 -9.73
N ASN A 18 1.71 4.82 -10.63
CA ASN A 18 1.37 5.56 -11.84
C ASN A 18 0.35 4.82 -12.70
N LEU A 19 0.52 3.50 -12.83
CA LEU A 19 -0.43 2.69 -13.58
C LEU A 19 -1.83 2.72 -12.96
N LEU A 20 -1.91 2.62 -11.64
CA LEU A 20 -3.18 2.66 -10.92
C LEU A 20 -3.86 4.03 -11.03
N LEU A 21 -3.08 5.10 -10.97
CA LEU A 21 -3.61 6.45 -11.14
C LEU A 21 -4.17 6.66 -12.55
N ASP A 22 -3.50 6.11 -13.56
CA ASP A 22 -3.99 6.16 -14.94
C ASP A 22 -5.34 5.47 -15.09
N LYS A 23 -5.59 4.46 -14.29
CA LYS A 23 -6.86 3.73 -14.26
C LYS A 23 -7.91 4.41 -13.38
N LYS A 24 -7.61 5.58 -12.83
CA LYS A 24 -8.53 6.36 -11.99
C LYS A 24 -8.86 5.72 -10.65
N TYR A 25 -8.00 4.87 -10.14
CA TYR A 25 -8.17 4.30 -8.80
C TYR A 25 -7.72 5.28 -7.73
N GLN A 26 -8.29 5.14 -6.53
CA GLN A 26 -7.86 5.86 -5.34
C GLN A 26 -6.67 5.13 -4.74
N VAL A 27 -5.50 5.75 -4.74
CA VAL A 27 -4.27 5.11 -4.30
C VAL A 27 -3.80 5.69 -2.98
N THR A 28 -3.49 4.81 -2.04
CA THR A 28 -2.84 5.14 -0.77
C THR A 28 -1.48 4.47 -0.74
N SER A 29 -0.44 5.23 -0.39
CA SER A 29 0.92 4.71 -0.24
C SER A 29 1.26 4.60 1.24
N PHE A 30 1.79 3.46 1.65
CA PHE A 30 2.25 3.22 3.00
C PHE A 30 3.75 2.92 2.99
N SER A 31 4.53 3.74 3.70
CA SER A 31 5.98 3.55 3.78
C SER A 31 6.54 4.28 5.00
N ARG A 32 7.80 3.99 5.35
CA ARG A 32 8.45 4.68 6.45
C ARG A 32 8.81 6.12 6.10
N SER A 33 9.01 6.41 4.84
CA SER A 33 9.39 7.73 4.36
C SER A 33 8.20 8.44 3.73
N TYR A 34 8.25 9.77 3.75
CA TYR A 34 7.27 10.61 3.10
C TYR A 34 7.77 11.00 1.71
N TYR A 35 6.90 10.86 0.71
CA TYR A 35 7.23 11.20 -0.67
C TYR A 35 6.26 12.25 -1.19
N LYS A 36 6.70 13.51 -1.17
CA LYS A 36 5.88 14.63 -1.61
C LYS A 36 5.45 14.50 -3.07
N GLU A 37 6.28 13.90 -3.90
CA GLU A 37 5.95 13.69 -5.31
C GLU A 37 4.71 12.81 -5.51
N LEU A 38 4.50 11.83 -4.63
CA LEU A 38 3.31 10.99 -4.67
C LEU A 38 2.08 11.78 -4.24
N GLU A 39 2.22 12.57 -3.19
CA GLU A 39 1.13 13.42 -2.72
C GLU A 39 0.69 14.40 -3.80
N ASN A 40 1.64 14.98 -4.52
CA ASN A 40 1.36 15.91 -5.61
C ASN A 40 0.59 15.26 -6.76
N LYS A 41 0.67 13.95 -6.89
CA LYS A 41 -0.07 13.18 -7.90
C LYS A 41 -1.45 12.75 -7.44
N GLY A 42 -1.84 13.12 -6.22
CA GLY A 42 -3.14 12.73 -5.67
C GLY A 42 -3.12 11.45 -4.84
N VAL A 43 -1.94 10.93 -4.52
CA VAL A 43 -1.80 9.75 -3.66
C VAL A 43 -1.92 10.16 -2.20
N THR A 44 -2.71 9.44 -1.42
CA THR A 44 -2.73 9.61 0.02
C THR A 44 -1.51 8.90 0.61
N CYS A 45 -0.66 9.66 1.30
CA CYS A 45 0.58 9.10 1.85
C CYS A 45 0.46 8.89 3.35
N ILE A 46 0.61 7.65 3.78
CA ILE A 46 0.61 7.27 5.19
C ILE A 46 2.01 6.81 5.56
N GLN A 47 2.61 7.48 6.55
CA GLN A 47 3.89 7.05 7.09
C GLN A 47 3.66 6.07 8.23
N GLY A 48 4.41 4.98 8.20
CA GLY A 48 4.35 3.98 9.25
C GLY A 48 5.35 2.88 8.99
N ASP A 49 5.47 1.99 9.97
CA ASP A 49 6.37 0.84 9.87
C ASP A 49 5.55 -0.40 9.55
N ILE A 50 5.96 -1.09 8.50
CA ILE A 50 5.36 -2.35 8.07
C ILE A 50 5.39 -3.42 9.18
N LYS A 51 6.33 -3.30 10.12
CA LYS A 51 6.44 -4.19 11.28
C LYS A 51 5.50 -3.81 12.41
N ASN A 52 4.91 -2.63 12.35
CA ASN A 52 3.98 -2.16 13.37
C ASN A 52 2.56 -2.54 12.98
N TYR A 53 1.97 -3.44 13.74
CA TYR A 53 0.65 -3.96 13.52
C TYR A 53 -0.42 -2.86 13.41
N ARG A 54 -0.37 -1.90 14.34
CA ARG A 54 -1.37 -0.83 14.38
C ARG A 54 -1.29 0.08 13.17
N ASP A 55 -0.06 0.36 12.71
CA ASP A 55 0.15 1.20 11.55
C ASP A 55 -0.43 0.52 10.30
N VAL A 56 -0.17 -0.78 10.15
CA VAL A 56 -0.68 -1.55 9.03
C VAL A 56 -2.20 -1.62 9.07
N LEU A 57 -2.76 -1.88 10.23
CA LEU A 57 -4.21 -1.96 10.40
C LEU A 57 -4.89 -0.66 9.99
N LYS A 58 -4.34 0.47 10.42
CA LYS A 58 -4.87 1.79 10.05
C LYS A 58 -4.80 2.03 8.54
N ALA A 59 -3.67 1.69 7.94
CA ALA A 59 -3.46 1.92 6.51
C ALA A 59 -4.43 1.11 5.66
N CYS A 60 -4.76 -0.05 6.13
CA CYS A 60 -5.59 -0.99 5.38
C CYS A 60 -7.08 -0.75 5.53
N LYS A 61 -7.49 0.04 6.49
CA LYS A 61 -8.90 0.32 6.73
C LYS A 61 -9.52 1.03 5.53
N GLY A 62 -10.59 0.47 5.01
CA GLY A 62 -11.30 1.05 3.87
C GLY A 62 -10.69 0.74 2.51
N GLN A 63 -9.67 -0.09 2.44
CA GLN A 63 -9.06 -0.48 1.18
C GLN A 63 -9.76 -1.68 0.56
N ASP A 64 -9.83 -1.69 -0.76
CA ASP A 64 -10.40 -2.82 -1.51
C ASP A 64 -9.32 -3.83 -1.88
N ALA A 65 -8.10 -3.37 -2.08
CA ALA A 65 -6.96 -4.22 -2.43
C ALA A 65 -5.68 -3.67 -1.82
N VAL A 66 -4.72 -4.56 -1.60
CA VAL A 66 -3.39 -4.21 -1.13
C VAL A 66 -2.37 -4.80 -2.08
N ILE A 67 -1.48 -3.96 -2.59
CA ILE A 67 -0.35 -4.39 -3.41
C ILE A 67 0.91 -4.20 -2.57
N HIS A 68 1.53 -5.31 -2.20
CA HIS A 68 2.74 -5.29 -1.39
C HIS A 68 3.98 -5.38 -2.27
N VAL A 69 4.69 -4.28 -2.37
CA VAL A 69 5.94 -4.20 -3.13
C VAL A 69 7.08 -4.22 -2.14
N ALA A 70 7.49 -5.41 -1.74
CA ALA A 70 8.55 -5.53 -0.76
C ALA A 70 9.33 -6.81 -0.93
N SER A 71 10.60 -6.74 -0.55
CA SER A 71 11.52 -7.86 -0.63
C SER A 71 11.34 -8.90 0.46
N LYS A 72 10.58 -8.60 1.53
CA LYS A 72 10.41 -9.52 2.65
C LYS A 72 9.04 -10.14 2.66
N VAL A 73 8.99 -11.41 2.33
CA VAL A 73 7.76 -12.19 2.24
C VAL A 73 7.28 -12.71 3.60
N GLY A 74 8.16 -12.79 4.60
CA GLY A 74 7.89 -13.45 5.88
C GLY A 74 6.80 -12.81 6.75
N MET A 75 6.35 -11.60 6.45
CA MET A 75 5.32 -10.92 7.23
C MET A 75 3.91 -11.02 6.65
N TRP A 76 3.78 -11.63 5.52
CA TRP A 76 2.52 -11.73 4.79
C TRP A 76 1.42 -12.44 5.56
N GLY A 77 1.76 -13.57 6.18
CA GLY A 77 0.77 -14.34 6.91
C GLY A 77 0.09 -13.56 8.01
N LYS A 78 0.85 -12.67 8.66
CA LYS A 78 0.31 -11.81 9.71
C LYS A 78 -0.62 -10.75 9.16
N TRP A 79 -0.38 -10.28 7.96
CA TRP A 79 -1.20 -9.25 7.33
C TRP A 79 -2.54 -9.81 6.86
N THR A 80 -2.53 -11.00 6.30
CA THR A 80 -3.75 -11.64 5.83
C THR A 80 -4.70 -11.96 6.97
N ASP A 81 -4.18 -12.18 8.18
CA ASP A 81 -5.01 -12.46 9.36
C ASP A 81 -5.86 -11.25 9.78
N PHE A 82 -5.48 -10.04 9.34
CA PHE A 82 -6.22 -8.82 9.69
C PHE A 82 -7.37 -8.52 8.75
N TYR A 83 -7.45 -9.22 7.64
CA TYR A 83 -8.41 -8.90 6.64
C TYR A 83 -9.52 -9.90 6.58
N ASN A 84 -10.72 -9.34 6.64
CA ASN A 84 -11.87 -10.05 6.16
C ASN A 84 -11.65 -10.43 4.72
N THR A 85 -12.33 -11.47 4.30
CA THR A 85 -12.27 -12.09 3.00
C THR A 85 -12.53 -11.17 1.80
N ASN A 86 -12.77 -9.87 2.04
CA ASN A 86 -13.13 -8.94 0.97
C ASN A 86 -11.98 -8.09 0.45
N VAL A 87 -10.78 -8.21 1.04
CA VAL A 87 -9.62 -7.47 0.58
C VAL A 87 -8.71 -8.38 -0.24
N ILE A 88 -8.36 -7.93 -1.42
CA ILE A 88 -7.51 -8.69 -2.33
C ILE A 88 -6.06 -8.29 -2.10
N PHE A 89 -5.18 -9.28 -1.90
CA PHE A 89 -3.76 -9.05 -1.70
C PHE A 89 -2.96 -9.50 -2.90
N TYR A 90 -2.03 -8.65 -3.33
CA TYR A 90 -1.05 -8.98 -4.36
C TYR A 90 0.36 -8.79 -3.82
N ILE A 91 1.23 -9.77 -4.09
CA ILE A 91 2.66 -9.66 -3.80
C ILE A 91 3.40 -9.45 -5.11
N VAL A 92 4.24 -8.46 -5.13
CA VAL A 92 5.02 -8.13 -6.33
C VAL A 92 6.51 -8.11 -6.01
#